data_652b3845d2ba56649a90c93a22ef3f7b
#
_entry.id   652b3845d2ba56649a90c93a22ef3f7b
#
_cell.length_a   1.000
_cell.length_b   1.000
_cell.length_c   1.000
_cell.angle_alpha   90.00
_cell.angle_beta   90.00
_cell.angle_gamma   90.00
#
_symmetry.space_group_name_H-M   'P 1'
#
loop_
_entity.id
_entity.type
_entity.pdbx_description
1 polymer ?
#
loop_
_entity_poly.entity_id
_entity_poly.type
_entity_poly.pdbx_seq_one_letter_code
_entity_poly.pdbx_strand_id
1 'polypeptide(L)'
;MIRRARQALERQEHLLHRLKALAGECGAEVREQKLHHEVGFRARSGVCRAGERHLLILDSNAQANERADAVIDFLSAADTSRVTLDPDIADLIKGRRR
;
A
#
# COMPACT_ATOMS: atom_id res chain seq x y z
N MET A 1 24.00 -10.27 -11.63
CA MET A 1 22.56 -10.50 -11.79
C MET A 1 21.81 -10.56 -10.45
N ILE A 2 22.28 -11.33 -9.50
CA ILE A 2 21.67 -11.43 -8.16
C ILE A 2 21.64 -10.06 -7.47
N ARG A 3 22.66 -9.26 -7.67
CA ARG A 3 22.76 -7.90 -7.11
C ARG A 3 21.65 -6.97 -7.58
N ARG A 4 21.30 -7.01 -8.88
CA ARG A 4 20.24 -6.15 -9.44
C ARG A 4 18.86 -6.53 -8.94
N ALA A 5 18.59 -7.84 -8.83
CA ALA A 5 17.32 -8.32 -8.31
C ALA A 5 17.15 -7.92 -6.83
N ARG A 6 18.22 -8.05 -6.03
CA ARG A 6 18.21 -7.65 -4.64
C ARG A 6 17.98 -6.15 -4.48
N GLN A 7 18.67 -5.33 -5.26
CA GLN A 7 18.50 -3.88 -5.22
C GLN A 7 17.10 -3.45 -5.63
N ALA A 8 16.51 -4.11 -6.63
CA ALA A 8 15.14 -3.83 -7.04
C ALA A 8 14.16 -4.17 -5.93
N LEU A 9 14.34 -5.31 -5.28
CA LEU A 9 13.49 -5.72 -4.15
C LEU A 9 13.62 -4.75 -2.97
N GLU A 10 14.85 -4.36 -2.63
CA GLU A 10 15.09 -3.40 -1.56
C GLU A 10 14.42 -2.05 -1.83
N ARG A 11 14.46 -1.59 -3.08
CA ARG A 11 13.79 -0.34 -3.48
C ARG A 11 12.27 -0.46 -3.35
N GLN A 12 11.71 -1.60 -3.72
CA GLN A 12 10.28 -1.86 -3.59
C GLN A 12 9.86 -1.89 -2.12
N GLU A 13 10.65 -2.55 -1.27
CA GLU A 13 10.38 -2.59 0.16
C GLU A 13 10.51 -1.21 0.80
N HIS A 14 11.49 -0.42 0.38
CA HIS A 14 11.67 0.95 0.87
C HIS A 14 10.50 1.84 0.45
N LEU A 15 10.06 1.73 -0.80
CA LEU A 15 8.90 2.47 -1.29
C LEU A 15 7.64 2.07 -0.51
N LEU A 16 7.44 0.77 -0.29
CA LEU A 16 6.31 0.29 0.48
C LEU A 16 6.31 0.86 1.89
N HIS A 17 7.47 0.92 2.53
CA HIS A 17 7.61 1.50 3.87
C HIS A 17 7.18 2.97 3.89
N ARG A 18 7.63 3.75 2.91
CA ARG A 18 7.25 5.17 2.77
C ARG A 18 5.75 5.33 2.54
N LEU A 19 5.18 4.49 1.69
CA LEU A 19 3.75 4.52 1.38
C LEU A 19 2.89 4.17 2.59
N LYS A 20 3.30 3.18 3.37
CA LYS A 20 2.58 2.81 4.60
C LYS A 20 2.59 3.95 5.62
N ALA A 21 3.73 4.61 5.78
CA ALA A 21 3.83 5.75 6.68
C ALA A 21 2.91 6.88 6.24
N LEU A 22 2.86 7.16 4.94
CA LEU A 22 1.98 8.20 4.38
C LEU A 22 0.50 7.84 4.56
N ALA A 23 0.13 6.57 4.37
CA ALA A 23 -1.23 6.11 4.60
C ALA A 23 -1.64 6.34 6.06
N GLY A 24 -0.73 6.10 7.00
CA GLY A 24 -0.96 6.39 8.41
C GLY A 24 -1.22 7.87 8.65
N GLU A 25 -0.47 8.76 8.00
CA GLU A 25 -0.69 10.21 8.08
C GLU A 25 -2.05 10.62 7.50
N CYS A 26 -2.57 9.85 6.54
CA CYS A 26 -3.88 10.09 5.94
C CYS A 26 -5.03 9.46 6.71
N GLY A 27 -4.76 8.92 7.90
CA GLY A 27 -5.80 8.39 8.79
C GLY A 27 -6.08 6.91 8.66
N ALA A 28 -5.24 6.16 7.95
CA ALA A 28 -5.42 4.72 7.83
C ALA A 28 -4.63 3.98 8.92
N GLU A 29 -5.21 2.92 9.44
CA GLU A 29 -4.48 1.92 10.19
C GLU A 29 -4.02 0.85 9.21
N VAL A 30 -2.71 0.68 9.07
CA VAL A 30 -2.14 -0.29 8.14
C VAL A 30 -1.77 -1.56 8.92
N ARG A 31 -2.33 -2.67 8.50
CA ARG A 31 -2.02 -3.98 9.08
C ARG A 31 -1.53 -4.92 7.99
N GLU A 32 -0.47 -5.64 8.27
CA GLU A 32 0.00 -6.72 7.42
C GLU A 32 -0.37 -8.04 8.08
N GLN A 33 -1.17 -8.83 7.38
CA GLN A 33 -1.67 -10.10 7.90
C GLN A 33 -1.55 -11.17 6.83
N LYS A 34 -1.30 -12.38 7.26
CA LYS A 34 -1.32 -13.53 6.38
C LYS A 34 -2.78 -13.85 6.07
N LEU A 35 -3.18 -13.59 4.83
CA LEU A 35 -4.54 -13.88 4.38
C LEU A 35 -4.62 -15.34 3.91
N HIS A 36 -5.63 -16.05 4.42
CA HIS A 36 -5.85 -17.43 4.05
C HIS A 36 -6.84 -17.52 2.91
N HIS A 37 -6.47 -18.27 1.87
CA HIS A 37 -7.33 -18.54 0.74
C HIS A 37 -7.97 -19.92 0.96
N GLU A 38 -9.19 -19.92 1.44
CA GLU A 38 -9.97 -21.15 1.54
C GLU A 38 -10.69 -21.43 0.22
N VAL A 39 -11.06 -22.70 -0.01
CA VAL A 39 -11.76 -23.09 -1.23
C VAL A 39 -13.07 -22.30 -1.37
N GLY A 40 -13.20 -21.58 -2.47
CA GLY A 40 -14.37 -20.75 -2.75
C GLY A 40 -14.34 -19.36 -2.11
N PHE A 41 -13.30 -19.04 -1.36
CA PHE A 41 -13.17 -17.73 -0.72
C PHE A 41 -11.82 -17.10 -1.09
N ARG A 42 -11.85 -15.86 -1.56
CA ARG A 42 -10.64 -15.10 -1.86
C ARG A 42 -10.54 -13.89 -0.95
N ALA A 43 -9.52 -13.89 -0.08
CA ALA A 43 -9.14 -12.71 0.67
C ALA A 43 -8.10 -11.93 -0.12
N ARG A 44 -8.27 -10.62 -0.20
CA ARG A 44 -7.33 -9.72 -0.91
C ARG A 44 -6.92 -8.60 0.01
N SER A 45 -5.71 -8.06 -0.25
CA SER A 45 -5.33 -6.79 0.32
C SER A 45 -6.35 -5.72 -0.10
N GLY A 46 -6.74 -4.89 0.84
CA GLY A 46 -7.72 -3.86 0.53
C GLY A 46 -8.07 -3.00 1.72
N VAL A 47 -8.92 -2.03 1.45
CA VAL A 47 -9.38 -1.07 2.44
C VAL A 47 -10.70 -1.55 3.03
N CYS A 48 -10.73 -1.65 4.35
CA CYS A 48 -11.97 -1.89 5.10
C CYS A 48 -12.25 -0.66 5.95
N ARG A 49 -13.54 -0.36 6.11
CA ARG A 49 -13.95 0.74 6.97
C ARG A 49 -14.44 0.19 8.30
N ALA A 50 -13.79 0.61 9.38
CA ALA A 50 -14.19 0.23 10.75
C ALA A 50 -14.54 1.51 11.50
N GLY A 51 -15.83 1.87 11.54
CA GLY A 51 -16.28 3.14 12.09
C GLY A 51 -15.79 4.31 11.24
N GLU A 52 -15.14 5.30 11.86
CA GLU A 52 -14.57 6.45 11.17
C GLU A 52 -13.14 6.21 10.67
N ARG A 53 -12.55 5.07 11.01
CA ARG A 53 -11.20 4.73 10.63
C ARG A 53 -11.18 3.88 9.37
N HIS A 54 -10.17 4.14 8.54
CA HIS A 54 -9.86 3.26 7.42
C HIS A 54 -8.86 2.22 7.91
N LEU A 55 -9.17 0.97 7.66
CA LEU A 55 -8.28 -0.15 7.94
C LEU A 55 -7.77 -0.68 6.62
N LEU A 56 -6.47 -0.53 6.39
CA LEU A 56 -5.82 -1.03 5.19
C LEU A 56 -5.11 -2.34 5.54
N ILE A 57 -5.66 -3.45 5.04
CA ILE A 57 -5.11 -4.78 5.29
C ILE A 57 -4.27 -5.20 4.08
N LEU A 58 -3.02 -5.52 4.34
CA LEU A 58 -2.09 -5.98 3.32
C LEU A 58 -1.77 -7.45 3.57
N ASP A 59 -1.79 -8.24 2.49
CA ASP A 59 -1.41 -9.66 2.57
C ASP A 59 0.11 -9.77 2.72
N SER A 60 0.57 -10.28 3.85
CA SER A 60 2.00 -10.42 4.13
C SER A 60 2.68 -11.43 3.20
N ASN A 61 1.91 -12.30 2.54
CA ASN A 61 2.44 -13.24 1.55
C ASN A 61 2.53 -12.65 0.15
N ALA A 62 1.90 -11.49 -0.08
CA ALA A 62 1.96 -10.83 -1.39
C ALA A 62 3.33 -10.20 -1.60
N GLN A 63 3.69 -10.03 -2.86
CA GLN A 63 4.94 -9.37 -3.22
C GLN A 63 4.89 -7.89 -2.83
N ALA A 64 6.06 -7.28 -2.63
CA ALA A 64 6.17 -5.89 -2.20
C ALA A 64 5.46 -4.94 -3.18
N ASN A 65 5.56 -5.19 -4.48
CA ASN A 65 4.89 -4.36 -5.48
C ASN A 65 3.36 -4.48 -5.39
N GLU A 66 2.83 -5.66 -5.08
CA GLU A 66 1.39 -5.84 -4.91
C GLU A 66 0.88 -5.12 -3.66
N ARG A 67 1.64 -5.22 -2.56
CA ARG A 67 1.30 -4.49 -1.33
C ARG A 67 1.37 -2.98 -1.56
N ALA A 68 2.41 -2.51 -2.28
CA ALA A 68 2.54 -1.10 -2.63
C ALA A 68 1.36 -0.63 -3.48
N ASP A 69 0.91 -1.42 -4.44
CA ASP A 69 -0.25 -1.08 -5.27
C ASP A 69 -1.50 -0.87 -4.42
N ALA A 70 -1.73 -1.72 -3.42
CA ALA A 70 -2.89 -1.58 -2.54
C ALA A 70 -2.82 -0.25 -1.76
N VAL A 71 -1.64 0.14 -1.29
CA VAL A 71 -1.47 1.42 -0.58
C VAL A 71 -1.67 2.60 -1.53
N ILE A 72 -1.14 2.52 -2.74
CA ILE A 72 -1.32 3.58 -3.75
C ILE A 72 -2.81 3.75 -4.09
N ASP A 73 -3.54 2.66 -4.23
CA ASP A 73 -4.99 2.71 -4.46
C ASP A 73 -5.72 3.43 -3.33
N PHE A 74 -5.36 3.13 -2.08
CA PHE A 74 -5.92 3.83 -0.93
C PHE A 74 -5.60 5.33 -1.00
N LEU A 75 -4.34 5.68 -1.24
CA LEU A 75 -3.90 7.08 -1.28
C LEU A 75 -4.53 7.85 -2.42
N SER A 76 -4.80 7.18 -3.54
CA SER A 76 -5.45 7.84 -4.70
C SER A 76 -6.88 8.27 -4.40
N ALA A 77 -7.55 7.57 -3.48
CA ALA A 77 -8.91 7.89 -3.07
C ALA A 77 -8.96 8.76 -1.80
N ALA A 78 -7.85 8.85 -1.07
CA ALA A 78 -7.78 9.61 0.18
C ALA A 78 -7.54 11.09 -0.05
N ASP A 79 -7.88 11.90 0.95
CA ASP A 79 -7.53 13.32 0.95
C ASP A 79 -6.08 13.47 1.41
N THR A 80 -5.20 13.82 0.48
CA THR A 80 -3.78 14.02 0.73
C THR A 80 -3.37 15.49 0.83
N SER A 81 -4.34 16.40 0.91
CA SER A 81 -4.07 17.84 0.92
C SER A 81 -3.31 18.33 2.14
N ARG A 82 -3.39 17.58 3.25
CA ARG A 82 -2.74 17.97 4.52
C ARG A 82 -1.38 17.32 4.74
N VAL A 83 -0.94 16.47 3.81
CA VAL A 83 0.33 15.78 3.93
C VAL A 83 1.26 16.22 2.82
N THR A 84 2.56 16.16 3.07
CA THR A 84 3.57 16.46 2.07
C THR A 84 3.88 15.19 1.29
N LEU A 85 3.73 15.26 -0.03
CA LEU A 85 4.02 14.16 -0.93
C LEU A 85 5.36 14.39 -1.60
N ASP A 86 6.24 13.39 -1.54
CA ASP A 86 7.44 13.40 -2.35
C ASP A 86 7.04 13.30 -3.84
N PRO A 87 7.81 13.93 -4.76
CA PRO A 87 7.41 13.97 -6.16
C PRO A 87 7.17 12.60 -6.80
N ASP A 88 7.98 11.60 -6.46
CA ASP A 88 7.83 10.25 -7.00
C ASP A 88 6.51 9.60 -6.55
N ILE A 89 6.16 9.79 -5.29
CA ILE A 89 4.90 9.27 -4.73
C ILE A 89 3.72 10.05 -5.30
N ALA A 90 3.84 11.36 -5.42
CA ALA A 90 2.80 12.19 -6.02
C ALA A 90 2.48 11.73 -7.45
N ASP A 91 3.48 11.39 -8.23
CA ASP A 91 3.30 10.90 -9.60
C ASP A 91 2.59 9.55 -9.62
N LEU A 92 2.92 8.65 -8.70
CA LEU A 92 2.26 7.35 -8.58
C LEU A 92 0.77 7.52 -8.27
N ILE A 93 0.44 8.42 -7.35
CA ILE A 93 -0.95 8.69 -6.97
C ILE A 93 -1.70 9.33 -8.13
N LYS A 94 -1.07 10.28 -8.81
CA LYS A 94 -1.65 10.96 -9.97
C LYS A 94 -1.97 9.98 -11.10
N GLY A 95 -1.09 9.00 -11.32
CA GLY A 95 -1.31 7.98 -12.33
C GLY A 95 -2.52 7.10 -12.07
N ARG A 96 -2.98 7.01 -10.81
CA ARG A 96 -4.18 6.25 -10.43
C ARG A 96 -5.46 7.09 -10.46
N ARG A 97 -5.33 8.39 -10.28
CA ARG A 97 -6.46 9.31 -10.38
C ARG A 97 -6.75 9.60 -11.85
N ARG A 98 -7.97 9.38 -12.25
CA ARG A 98 -8.43 9.67 -13.61
C ARG A 98 -9.56 10.66 -13.61
#